data_bfec817315043d26e8cf6e320ffabe6b
#
_entry.id   bfec817315043d26e8cf6e320ffabe6b
#
_cell.length_a   1.000
_cell.length_b   1.000
_cell.length_c   1.000
_cell.angle_alpha   90.00
_cell.angle_beta   90.00
_cell.angle_gamma   90.00
#
_symmetry.space_group_name_H-M   'P 1'
#
loop_
_entity.id
_entity.type
_entity.pdbx_description
1 polymer ?
#
loop_
_entity_poly.entity_id
_entity_poly.type
_entity_poly.pdbx_seq_one_letter_code
_entity_poly.pdbx_strand_id
1 'polypeptide(L)'
;MMAPGGLPSVTSAGREILALDGLDLDVSPGEFFGLLGPNGAGKTTTIGVLTTRVRPTGGSAAVAGIDVIANPVGVKQRIGVVPQRPNPDRQLTAIQNLLFHAAYFGIPRATALPRALELLRQMELQERAEAKVDQLSGGQQQRLMIARALIHEPEILFLDEPTVGLDPQARLALWEILRGLHRQGRTIIMTTHYMEEADRLCDRLAIVDRGRLLALDTPAGLRQRAPGGTLIEVSFDGDASPLVPTLAALPGLTRVIAQEATLRAYAERVGEAIPALLRAAELSGRLPLDIRLAPPSLETLFVSLTGRKLD
;
A
#
# COMPACT_ATOMS: atom_id res chain seq x y z
N MET A 1 -1.12 -17.70 23.58
CA MET A 1 0.17 -17.39 24.25
C MET A 1 1.26 -17.70 23.24
N MET A 2 1.72 -16.68 22.49
CA MET A 2 2.69 -16.82 21.41
C MET A 2 4.08 -16.45 21.92
N ALA A 3 5.07 -17.31 21.66
CA ALA A 3 6.46 -17.04 21.96
C ALA A 3 7.06 -16.06 20.93
N PRO A 4 7.94 -15.14 21.31
CA PRO A 4 8.60 -14.24 20.40
C PRO A 4 9.67 -14.99 19.59
N GLY A 5 9.38 -15.32 18.35
CA GLY A 5 10.33 -15.89 17.40
C GLY A 5 10.75 -14.84 16.37
N GLY A 6 12.05 -14.63 16.18
CA GLY A 6 12.62 -13.64 15.28
C GLY A 6 12.28 -13.85 13.80
N LEU A 7 12.22 -12.76 13.05
CA LEU A 7 11.72 -12.64 11.68
C LEU A 7 12.84 -12.46 10.63
N PRO A 8 12.57 -12.61 9.30
CA PRO A 8 13.61 -12.72 8.28
C PRO A 8 14.54 -11.51 8.19
N SER A 9 15.83 -11.77 8.16
CA SER A 9 16.87 -10.78 7.95
C SER A 9 17.41 -10.84 6.51
N VAL A 10 17.63 -9.67 5.90
CA VAL A 10 18.36 -9.52 4.66
C VAL A 10 19.69 -8.87 4.98
N THR A 11 20.82 -9.50 4.63
CA THR A 11 22.14 -8.95 4.87
C THR A 11 22.50 -7.88 3.83
N SER A 12 22.70 -6.66 4.30
CA SER A 12 23.40 -5.59 3.58
C SER A 12 24.56 -5.13 4.46
N ALA A 13 25.77 -5.33 3.99
CA ALA A 13 27.01 -4.88 4.64
C ALA A 13 27.17 -5.29 6.13
N GLY A 14 26.90 -6.56 6.47
CA GLY A 14 27.21 -7.13 7.79
C GLY A 14 26.28 -6.74 8.95
N ARG A 15 25.19 -6.01 8.69
CA ARG A 15 24.09 -5.80 9.64
C ARG A 15 22.87 -6.62 9.24
N GLU A 16 22.32 -7.39 10.17
CA GLU A 16 21.02 -8.02 10.00
C GLU A 16 19.93 -6.94 9.99
N ILE A 17 19.16 -6.87 8.90
CA ILE A 17 17.99 -5.99 8.80
C ILE A 17 16.74 -6.84 8.94
N LEU A 18 15.95 -6.58 9.99
CA LEU A 18 14.63 -7.18 10.15
C LEU A 18 13.67 -6.55 9.14
N ALA A 19 13.25 -7.33 8.16
CA ALA A 19 12.28 -6.87 7.15
C ALA A 19 10.85 -6.77 7.72
N LEU A 20 10.52 -7.66 8.68
CA LEU A 20 9.28 -7.65 9.46
C LEU A 20 9.64 -7.83 10.93
N ASP A 21 9.07 -7.01 11.80
CA ASP A 21 9.38 -6.98 13.23
C ASP A 21 8.08 -7.01 14.05
N GLY A 22 7.54 -8.23 14.25
CA GLY A 22 6.33 -8.43 15.03
C GLY A 22 5.06 -7.88 14.36
N LEU A 23 4.92 -8.08 13.05
CA LEU A 23 3.72 -7.70 12.32
C LEU A 23 2.60 -8.71 12.61
N ASP A 24 1.57 -8.28 13.34
CA ASP A 24 0.39 -9.09 13.68
C ASP A 24 -0.83 -8.53 12.94
N LEU A 25 -1.41 -9.32 12.03
CA LEU A 25 -2.48 -8.91 11.14
C LEU A 25 -3.49 -10.05 10.94
N ASP A 26 -4.74 -9.67 10.83
CA ASP A 26 -5.84 -10.52 10.38
C ASP A 26 -6.62 -9.86 9.25
N VAL A 27 -7.12 -10.65 8.32
CA VAL A 27 -7.97 -10.20 7.21
C VAL A 27 -9.17 -11.12 7.10
N SER A 28 -10.35 -10.54 7.06
CA SER A 28 -11.62 -11.28 6.98
C SER A 28 -11.95 -11.69 5.53
N PRO A 29 -12.67 -12.80 5.33
CA PRO A 29 -13.19 -13.13 4.02
C PRO A 29 -14.07 -12.01 3.45
N GLY A 30 -13.89 -11.70 2.16
CA GLY A 30 -14.63 -10.64 1.47
C GLY A 30 -14.12 -9.23 1.76
N GLU A 31 -13.09 -9.06 2.57
CA GLU A 31 -12.53 -7.76 2.93
C GLU A 31 -11.58 -7.24 1.83
N PHE A 32 -11.61 -5.93 1.58
CA PHE A 32 -10.57 -5.24 0.84
C PHE A 32 -9.58 -4.63 1.84
N PHE A 33 -8.48 -5.31 2.06
CA PHE A 33 -7.47 -4.94 3.04
C PHE A 33 -6.26 -4.25 2.39
N GLY A 34 -5.83 -3.13 2.96
CA GLY A 34 -4.69 -2.35 2.49
C GLY A 34 -3.48 -2.42 3.43
N LEU A 35 -2.29 -2.61 2.87
CA LEU A 35 -1.00 -2.38 3.53
C LEU A 35 -0.42 -1.08 3.00
N LEU A 36 -0.50 -0.01 3.79
CA LEU A 36 -0.01 1.34 3.45
C LEU A 36 1.33 1.59 4.12
N GLY A 37 2.30 2.08 3.38
CA GLY A 37 3.61 2.45 3.95
C GLY A 37 4.63 2.82 2.88
N PRO A 38 5.77 3.43 3.27
CA PRO A 38 6.82 3.82 2.35
C PRO A 38 7.54 2.63 1.73
N ASN A 39 8.43 2.91 0.79
CA ASN A 39 9.34 1.92 0.24
C ASN A 39 10.25 1.40 1.37
N GLY A 40 10.44 0.07 1.43
CA GLY A 40 11.19 -0.57 2.52
C GLY A 40 10.41 -0.78 3.83
N ALA A 41 9.12 -0.45 3.89
CA ALA A 41 8.30 -0.67 5.10
C ALA A 41 8.02 -2.14 5.43
N GLY A 42 8.31 -3.08 4.52
CA GLY A 42 8.04 -4.52 4.69
C GLY A 42 6.81 -5.02 3.90
N LYS A 43 6.11 -4.15 3.15
CA LYS A 43 4.88 -4.50 2.40
C LYS A 43 5.07 -5.70 1.46
N THR A 44 6.03 -5.61 0.52
CA THR A 44 6.34 -6.69 -0.44
C THR A 44 6.85 -7.96 0.28
N THR A 45 7.56 -7.82 1.40
CA THR A 45 7.99 -8.97 2.21
C THR A 45 6.78 -9.66 2.84
N THR A 46 5.81 -8.90 3.37
CA THR A 46 4.55 -9.44 3.90
C THR A 46 3.79 -10.22 2.83
N ILE A 47 3.57 -9.60 1.64
CA ILE A 47 3.00 -10.31 0.48
C ILE A 47 3.82 -11.55 0.13
N GLY A 48 5.15 -11.44 0.13
CA GLY A 48 6.06 -12.57 -0.16
C GLY A 48 5.88 -13.74 0.80
N VAL A 49 5.70 -13.50 2.09
CA VAL A 49 5.42 -14.53 3.10
C VAL A 49 4.05 -15.15 2.88
N LEU A 50 2.99 -14.34 2.75
CA LEU A 50 1.62 -14.81 2.57
C LEU A 50 1.44 -15.58 1.26
N THR A 51 2.18 -15.21 0.21
CA THR A 51 2.15 -15.91 -1.10
C THR A 51 3.17 -17.04 -1.22
N THR A 52 3.81 -17.43 -0.11
CA THR A 52 4.80 -18.53 -0.02
C THR A 52 6.08 -18.32 -0.86
N ARG A 53 6.37 -17.09 -1.30
CA ARG A 53 7.59 -16.73 -2.04
C ARG A 53 8.79 -16.51 -1.11
N VAL A 54 8.51 -16.06 0.10
CA VAL A 54 9.51 -15.82 1.16
C VAL A 54 9.17 -16.71 2.34
N ARG A 55 10.16 -17.45 2.84
CA ARG A 55 10.00 -18.23 4.07
C ARG A 55 10.28 -17.33 5.27
N PRO A 56 9.35 -17.17 6.22
CA PRO A 56 9.60 -16.41 7.43
C PRO A 56 10.66 -17.11 8.29
N THR A 57 11.51 -16.34 9.00
CA THR A 57 12.51 -16.87 9.92
C THR A 57 11.91 -17.14 11.31
N GLY A 58 10.73 -16.58 11.60
CA GLY A 58 9.99 -16.80 12.83
C GLY A 58 8.54 -16.37 12.70
N GLY A 59 7.74 -16.66 13.71
CA GLY A 59 6.30 -16.42 13.67
C GLY A 59 5.54 -17.47 12.85
N SER A 60 4.27 -17.20 12.60
CA SER A 60 3.38 -18.07 11.81
C SER A 60 2.53 -17.23 10.86
N ALA A 61 2.20 -17.79 9.72
CA ALA A 61 1.26 -17.18 8.78
C ALA A 61 0.36 -18.26 8.17
N ALA A 62 -0.92 -17.93 8.02
CA ALA A 62 -1.89 -18.78 7.36
C ALA A 62 -2.69 -17.98 6.34
N VAL A 63 -3.06 -18.60 5.22
CA VAL A 63 -3.87 -18.01 4.15
C VAL A 63 -4.99 -19.01 3.82
N ALA A 64 -6.24 -18.54 3.86
CA ALA A 64 -7.42 -19.38 3.73
C ALA A 64 -7.39 -20.59 4.69
N GLY A 65 -6.92 -20.39 5.94
CA GLY A 65 -6.78 -21.44 6.96
C GLY A 65 -5.61 -22.40 6.74
N ILE A 66 -4.76 -22.18 5.71
CA ILE A 66 -3.63 -23.07 5.38
C ILE A 66 -2.33 -22.40 5.81
N ASP A 67 -1.52 -23.11 6.60
CA ASP A 67 -0.18 -22.65 7.00
C ASP A 67 0.73 -22.53 5.77
N VAL A 68 1.38 -21.36 5.61
CA VAL A 68 2.18 -21.01 4.42
C VAL A 68 3.48 -21.83 4.31
N ILE A 69 3.98 -22.40 5.43
CA ILE A 69 5.20 -23.20 5.47
C ILE A 69 4.86 -24.68 5.29
N ALA A 70 3.81 -25.14 5.99
CA ALA A 70 3.45 -26.55 6.00
C ALA A 70 2.82 -27.01 4.68
N ASN A 71 2.02 -26.15 4.02
CA ASN A 71 1.36 -26.50 2.76
C ASN A 71 1.38 -25.34 1.74
N PRO A 72 2.55 -24.96 1.21
CA PRO A 72 2.66 -23.86 0.25
C PRO A 72 1.92 -24.12 -1.08
N VAL A 73 1.76 -25.37 -1.47
CA VAL A 73 1.02 -25.72 -2.70
C VAL A 73 -0.48 -25.48 -2.50
N GLY A 74 -1.03 -25.89 -1.37
CA GLY A 74 -2.43 -25.63 -1.03
C GLY A 74 -2.75 -24.14 -0.96
N VAL A 75 -1.84 -23.32 -0.41
CA VAL A 75 -1.96 -21.86 -0.43
C VAL A 75 -2.01 -21.34 -1.88
N LYS A 76 -1.04 -21.73 -2.73
CA LYS A 76 -0.96 -21.26 -4.13
C LYS A 76 -2.20 -21.58 -4.97
N GLN A 77 -2.89 -22.67 -4.66
CA GLN A 77 -4.14 -23.05 -5.34
C GLN A 77 -5.32 -22.12 -4.99
N ARG A 78 -5.26 -21.42 -3.84
CA ARG A 78 -6.34 -20.56 -3.33
C ARG A 78 -6.10 -19.08 -3.52
N ILE A 79 -4.91 -18.69 -4.00
CA ILE A 79 -4.54 -17.28 -4.15
C ILE A 79 -4.27 -16.91 -5.60
N GLY A 80 -4.68 -15.70 -5.99
CA GLY A 80 -4.20 -15.01 -7.17
C GLY A 80 -3.18 -13.96 -6.77
N VAL A 81 -2.10 -13.83 -7.52
CA VAL A 81 -1.03 -12.87 -7.20
C VAL A 81 -0.70 -12.00 -8.41
N VAL A 82 -0.78 -10.69 -8.22
CA VAL A 82 -0.33 -9.69 -9.17
C VAL A 82 0.90 -9.01 -8.59
N PRO A 83 2.09 -9.29 -9.11
CA PRO A 83 3.33 -8.69 -8.61
C PRO A 83 3.45 -7.23 -9.07
N GLN A 84 4.27 -6.45 -8.37
CA GLN A 84 4.56 -5.04 -8.67
C GLN A 84 5.04 -4.83 -10.12
N ARG A 85 5.88 -5.74 -10.63
CA ARG A 85 6.32 -5.70 -12.03
C ARG A 85 5.50 -6.68 -12.85
N PRO A 86 4.74 -6.21 -13.86
CA PRO A 86 4.03 -7.09 -14.76
C PRO A 86 4.97 -8.09 -15.42
N ASN A 87 4.55 -9.35 -15.44
CA ASN A 87 5.32 -10.45 -16.01
C ASN A 87 4.49 -11.36 -16.95
N PRO A 88 3.62 -10.80 -17.83
CA PRO A 88 2.94 -11.61 -18.82
C PRO A 88 3.94 -12.12 -19.84
N ASP A 89 3.66 -13.26 -20.46
CA ASP A 89 4.50 -13.76 -21.57
C ASP A 89 4.29 -12.88 -22.80
N ARG A 90 5.35 -12.19 -23.23
CA ARG A 90 5.32 -11.24 -24.34
C ARG A 90 5.16 -11.90 -25.71
N GLN A 91 5.46 -13.18 -25.82
CA GLN A 91 5.30 -13.93 -27.09
C GLN A 91 3.86 -14.37 -27.32
N LEU A 92 3.06 -14.44 -26.25
CA LEU A 92 1.67 -14.86 -26.27
C LEU A 92 0.71 -13.66 -26.43
N THR A 93 -0.47 -13.92 -26.97
CA THR A 93 -1.58 -12.96 -26.98
C THR A 93 -2.20 -12.84 -25.58
N ALA A 94 -3.06 -11.84 -25.34
CA ALA A 94 -3.74 -11.67 -24.07
C ALA A 94 -4.51 -12.94 -23.67
N ILE A 95 -5.32 -13.50 -24.58
CA ILE A 95 -6.09 -14.71 -24.31
C ILE A 95 -5.17 -15.93 -24.11
N GLN A 96 -4.09 -16.05 -24.86
CA GLN A 96 -3.14 -17.14 -24.69
C GLN A 96 -2.45 -17.10 -23.34
N ASN A 97 -2.14 -15.91 -22.79
CA ASN A 97 -1.61 -15.75 -21.44
C ASN A 97 -2.57 -16.33 -20.37
N LEU A 98 -3.88 -16.08 -20.51
CA LEU A 98 -4.86 -16.63 -19.59
C LEU A 98 -4.97 -18.16 -19.74
N LEU A 99 -5.06 -18.66 -20.96
CA LEU A 99 -5.18 -20.10 -21.24
C LEU A 99 -3.96 -20.90 -20.77
N PHE A 100 -2.76 -20.34 -20.98
CA PHE A 100 -1.52 -20.95 -20.49
C PHE A 100 -1.50 -21.03 -18.97
N HIS A 101 -1.91 -19.93 -18.29
CA HIS A 101 -1.99 -19.90 -16.84
C HIS A 101 -3.04 -20.88 -16.30
N ALA A 102 -4.19 -20.98 -16.95
CA ALA A 102 -5.21 -21.97 -16.62
C ALA A 102 -4.68 -23.41 -16.72
N ALA A 103 -3.93 -23.72 -17.79
CA ALA A 103 -3.31 -25.02 -17.96
C ALA A 103 -2.30 -25.35 -16.85
N TYR A 104 -1.56 -24.35 -16.35
CA TYR A 104 -0.67 -24.52 -15.20
C TYR A 104 -1.41 -24.98 -13.93
N PHE A 105 -2.66 -24.56 -13.77
CA PHE A 105 -3.56 -25.00 -12.68
C PHE A 105 -4.35 -26.28 -13.04
N GLY A 106 -4.05 -26.93 -14.17
CA GLY A 106 -4.73 -28.14 -14.59
C GLY A 106 -6.17 -27.93 -15.12
N ILE A 107 -6.56 -26.69 -15.45
CA ILE A 107 -7.89 -26.37 -15.95
C ILE A 107 -7.95 -26.72 -17.46
N PRO A 108 -8.88 -27.61 -17.88
CA PRO A 108 -9.03 -27.97 -19.28
C PRO A 108 -9.39 -26.75 -20.15
N ARG A 109 -8.87 -26.71 -21.39
CA ARG A 109 -9.13 -25.61 -22.33
C ARG A 109 -10.61 -25.34 -22.54
N ALA A 110 -11.46 -26.38 -22.59
CA ALA A 110 -12.90 -26.24 -22.76
C ALA A 110 -13.54 -25.42 -21.63
N THR A 111 -13.06 -25.53 -20.39
CA THR A 111 -13.50 -24.74 -19.23
C THR A 111 -12.79 -23.38 -19.19
N ALA A 112 -11.49 -23.35 -19.52
CA ALA A 112 -10.68 -22.15 -19.43
C ALA A 112 -11.07 -21.08 -20.47
N LEU A 113 -11.43 -21.47 -21.71
CA LEU A 113 -11.69 -20.52 -22.80
C LEU A 113 -12.88 -19.58 -22.51
N PRO A 114 -14.10 -20.07 -22.18
CA PRO A 114 -15.21 -19.17 -21.88
C PRO A 114 -14.89 -18.27 -20.67
N ARG A 115 -14.21 -18.78 -19.65
CA ARG A 115 -13.77 -18.02 -18.49
C ARG A 115 -12.75 -16.92 -18.86
N ALA A 116 -11.77 -17.24 -19.71
CA ALA A 116 -10.78 -16.28 -20.19
C ALA A 116 -11.43 -15.12 -20.95
N LEU A 117 -12.40 -15.43 -21.84
CA LEU A 117 -13.14 -14.42 -22.58
C LEU A 117 -13.96 -13.51 -21.64
N GLU A 118 -14.62 -14.08 -20.63
CA GLU A 118 -15.37 -13.31 -19.63
C GLU A 118 -14.45 -12.42 -18.78
N LEU A 119 -13.30 -12.93 -18.34
CA LEU A 119 -12.31 -12.14 -17.61
C LEU A 119 -11.74 -11.00 -18.47
N LEU A 120 -11.45 -11.24 -19.74
CA LEU A 120 -11.02 -10.17 -20.65
C LEU A 120 -12.11 -9.11 -20.81
N ARG A 121 -13.38 -9.51 -20.86
CA ARG A 121 -14.51 -8.56 -20.89
C ARG A 121 -14.59 -7.73 -19.59
N GLN A 122 -14.50 -8.36 -18.42
CA GLN A 122 -14.50 -7.67 -17.11
C GLN A 122 -13.33 -6.70 -16.98
N MET A 123 -12.20 -7.00 -17.62
CA MET A 123 -11.00 -6.15 -17.62
C MET A 123 -11.00 -5.13 -18.79
N GLU A 124 -12.10 -5.03 -19.56
CA GLU A 124 -12.19 -4.17 -20.76
C GLU A 124 -11.07 -4.44 -21.78
N LEU A 125 -10.74 -5.71 -21.98
CA LEU A 125 -9.72 -6.19 -22.91
C LEU A 125 -10.27 -7.09 -24.01
N GLN A 126 -11.60 -7.20 -24.18
CA GLN A 126 -12.21 -8.11 -25.15
C GLN A 126 -11.74 -7.85 -26.60
N GLU A 127 -11.61 -6.56 -26.97
CA GLU A 127 -11.14 -6.17 -28.31
C GLU A 127 -9.61 -6.38 -28.51
N ARG A 128 -8.92 -6.67 -27.44
CA ARG A 128 -7.47 -6.91 -27.38
C ARG A 128 -7.12 -8.36 -27.08
N ALA A 129 -8.09 -9.27 -27.11
CA ALA A 129 -7.89 -10.68 -26.78
C ALA A 129 -6.75 -11.32 -27.59
N GLU A 130 -6.69 -11.02 -28.89
CA GLU A 130 -5.66 -11.54 -29.79
C GLU A 130 -4.43 -10.63 -29.95
N ALA A 131 -4.40 -9.49 -29.24
CA ALA A 131 -3.24 -8.61 -29.25
C ALA A 131 -2.08 -9.23 -28.43
N LYS A 132 -0.85 -9.12 -28.93
CA LYS A 132 0.35 -9.47 -28.17
C LYS A 132 0.56 -8.48 -27.04
N VAL A 133 1.24 -8.92 -25.98
CA VAL A 133 1.48 -8.09 -24.78
C VAL A 133 2.17 -6.77 -25.10
N ASP A 134 3.11 -6.74 -26.03
CA ASP A 134 3.83 -5.53 -26.43
C ASP A 134 2.95 -4.51 -27.19
N GLN A 135 1.75 -4.91 -27.62
CA GLN A 135 0.75 -4.04 -28.24
C GLN A 135 -0.24 -3.45 -27.22
N LEU A 136 -0.11 -3.84 -25.95
CA LEU A 136 -0.95 -3.35 -24.85
C LEU A 136 -0.27 -2.19 -24.14
N SER A 137 -1.06 -1.18 -23.76
CA SER A 137 -0.60 -0.11 -22.86
C SER A 137 -0.25 -0.66 -21.48
N GLY A 138 0.49 0.09 -20.66
CA GLY A 138 0.83 -0.32 -19.28
C GLY A 138 -0.41 -0.64 -18.44
N GLY A 139 -1.46 0.17 -18.53
CA GLY A 139 -2.73 -0.10 -17.84
C GLY A 139 -3.45 -1.35 -18.37
N GLN A 140 -3.38 -1.62 -19.68
CA GLN A 140 -3.91 -2.84 -20.27
C GLN A 140 -3.12 -4.08 -19.84
N GLN A 141 -1.79 -3.99 -19.77
CA GLN A 141 -0.94 -5.08 -19.25
C GLN A 141 -1.27 -5.36 -17.78
N GLN A 142 -1.48 -4.34 -16.97
CA GLN A 142 -1.86 -4.50 -15.56
C GLN A 142 -3.22 -5.18 -15.42
N ARG A 143 -4.22 -4.79 -16.22
CA ARG A 143 -5.53 -5.44 -16.25
C ARG A 143 -5.44 -6.90 -16.73
N LEU A 144 -4.57 -7.19 -17.69
CA LEU A 144 -4.28 -8.57 -18.12
C LEU A 144 -3.68 -9.41 -16.98
N MET A 145 -2.79 -8.83 -16.17
CA MET A 145 -2.22 -9.51 -15.01
C MET A 145 -3.28 -9.88 -13.96
N ILE A 146 -4.25 -9.00 -13.73
CA ILE A 146 -5.37 -9.28 -12.83
C ILE A 146 -6.26 -10.38 -13.41
N ALA A 147 -6.63 -10.30 -14.70
CA ALA A 147 -7.39 -11.37 -15.37
C ALA A 147 -6.68 -12.72 -15.24
N ARG A 148 -5.36 -12.75 -15.46
CA ARG A 148 -4.55 -13.96 -15.33
C ARG A 148 -4.55 -14.50 -13.90
N ALA A 149 -4.45 -13.63 -12.89
CA ALA A 149 -4.49 -14.03 -11.50
C ALA A 149 -5.87 -14.58 -11.07
N LEU A 150 -6.93 -14.26 -11.81
CA LEU A 150 -8.30 -14.68 -11.51
C LEU A 150 -8.74 -15.95 -12.26
N ILE A 151 -7.99 -16.44 -13.25
CA ILE A 151 -8.43 -17.52 -14.15
C ILE A 151 -8.73 -18.85 -13.44
N HIS A 152 -8.05 -19.13 -12.34
CA HIS A 152 -8.25 -20.33 -11.53
C HIS A 152 -9.20 -20.14 -10.33
N GLU A 153 -9.94 -19.00 -10.30
CA GLU A 153 -10.93 -18.66 -9.27
C GLU A 153 -10.37 -18.66 -7.83
N PRO A 154 -9.33 -17.89 -7.56
CA PRO A 154 -8.75 -17.85 -6.23
C PRO A 154 -9.75 -17.28 -5.19
N GLU A 155 -9.61 -17.70 -3.94
CA GLU A 155 -10.36 -17.14 -2.80
C GLU A 155 -9.85 -15.76 -2.42
N ILE A 156 -8.54 -15.51 -2.57
CA ILE A 156 -7.87 -14.28 -2.18
C ILE A 156 -7.01 -13.75 -3.33
N LEU A 157 -7.13 -12.46 -3.62
CA LEU A 157 -6.32 -11.75 -4.61
C LEU A 157 -5.30 -10.86 -3.90
N PHE A 158 -4.02 -11.13 -4.13
CA PHE A 158 -2.91 -10.28 -3.67
C PHE A 158 -2.45 -9.35 -4.78
N LEU A 159 -2.37 -8.06 -4.49
CA LEU A 159 -1.94 -7.01 -5.41
C LEU A 159 -0.77 -6.25 -4.79
N ASP A 160 0.41 -6.36 -5.38
CA ASP A 160 1.59 -5.62 -4.90
C ASP A 160 1.78 -4.35 -5.72
N GLU A 161 1.40 -3.21 -5.14
CA GLU A 161 1.45 -1.86 -5.74
C GLU A 161 0.86 -1.80 -7.16
N PRO A 162 -0.42 -2.18 -7.37
CA PRO A 162 -0.97 -2.46 -8.69
C PRO A 162 -1.11 -1.23 -9.61
N THR A 163 -1.01 -0.03 -9.09
CA THR A 163 -1.20 1.23 -9.84
C THR A 163 0.08 2.01 -10.09
N VAL A 164 1.21 1.49 -9.61
CA VAL A 164 2.52 2.15 -9.80
C VAL A 164 2.85 2.22 -11.29
N GLY A 165 3.26 3.42 -11.74
CA GLY A 165 3.61 3.68 -13.14
C GLY A 165 2.44 3.81 -14.10
N LEU A 166 1.20 3.76 -13.62
CA LEU A 166 0.01 4.06 -14.42
C LEU A 166 -0.26 5.56 -14.48
N ASP A 167 -0.72 6.01 -15.63
CA ASP A 167 -1.28 7.36 -15.76
C ASP A 167 -2.57 7.51 -14.91
N PRO A 168 -3.00 8.74 -14.58
CA PRO A 168 -4.16 8.98 -13.72
C PRO A 168 -5.45 8.34 -14.24
N GLN A 169 -5.68 8.31 -15.56
CA GLN A 169 -6.88 7.73 -16.14
C GLN A 169 -6.88 6.21 -16.03
N ALA A 170 -5.76 5.55 -16.33
CA ALA A 170 -5.60 4.12 -16.18
C ALA A 170 -5.73 3.67 -14.72
N ARG A 171 -5.25 4.50 -13.77
CA ARG A 171 -5.39 4.27 -12.33
C ARG A 171 -6.86 4.29 -11.89
N LEU A 172 -7.62 5.32 -12.29
CA LEU A 172 -9.04 5.41 -11.97
C LEU A 172 -9.84 4.23 -12.56
N ALA A 173 -9.57 3.87 -13.82
CA ALA A 173 -10.21 2.71 -14.45
C ALA A 173 -9.90 1.41 -13.69
N LEU A 174 -8.64 1.23 -13.24
CA LEU A 174 -8.27 0.06 -12.44
C LEU A 174 -8.98 0.03 -11.08
N TRP A 175 -9.14 1.18 -10.41
CA TRP A 175 -9.88 1.26 -9.15
C TRP A 175 -11.34 0.81 -9.31
N GLU A 176 -12.02 1.20 -10.40
CA GLU A 176 -13.39 0.75 -10.66
C GLU A 176 -13.48 -0.77 -10.88
N ILE A 177 -12.50 -1.35 -11.57
CA ILE A 177 -12.41 -2.80 -11.76
C ILE A 177 -12.22 -3.50 -10.39
N LEU A 178 -11.29 -3.03 -9.56
CA LEU A 178 -11.03 -3.60 -8.24
C LEU A 178 -12.25 -3.48 -7.31
N ARG A 179 -12.95 -2.35 -7.33
CA ARG A 179 -14.23 -2.20 -6.61
C ARG A 179 -15.30 -3.17 -7.12
N GLY A 180 -15.34 -3.41 -8.43
CA GLY A 180 -16.24 -4.38 -9.03
C GLY A 180 -15.97 -5.80 -8.53
N LEU A 181 -14.71 -6.19 -8.45
CA LEU A 181 -14.28 -7.49 -7.91
C LEU A 181 -14.61 -7.62 -6.41
N HIS A 182 -14.37 -6.56 -5.62
CA HIS A 182 -14.71 -6.54 -4.20
C HIS A 182 -16.22 -6.66 -3.96
N ARG A 183 -17.06 -5.94 -4.72
CA ARG A 183 -18.53 -6.06 -4.64
C ARG A 183 -19.04 -7.46 -4.98
N GLN A 184 -18.27 -8.27 -5.69
CA GLN A 184 -18.58 -9.69 -5.92
C GLN A 184 -18.18 -10.59 -4.72
N GLY A 185 -17.77 -10.01 -3.59
CA GLY A 185 -17.40 -10.74 -2.37
C GLY A 185 -15.98 -11.30 -2.36
N ARG A 186 -15.09 -10.85 -3.25
CA ARG A 186 -13.69 -11.31 -3.27
C ARG A 186 -12.88 -10.66 -2.15
N THR A 187 -12.07 -11.46 -1.49
CA THR A 187 -11.05 -10.96 -0.56
C THR A 187 -9.89 -10.41 -1.37
N ILE A 188 -9.52 -9.15 -1.12
CA ILE A 188 -8.41 -8.48 -1.82
C ILE A 188 -7.43 -7.94 -0.77
N ILE A 189 -6.16 -8.27 -0.92
CA ILE A 189 -5.08 -7.71 -0.12
C ILE A 189 -4.16 -6.92 -1.04
N MET A 190 -4.05 -5.63 -0.79
CA MET A 190 -3.30 -4.71 -1.65
C MET A 190 -2.21 -3.98 -0.85
N THR A 191 -1.02 -3.88 -1.44
CA THR A 191 -0.01 -2.94 -0.94
C THR A 191 -0.05 -1.66 -1.75
N THR A 192 0.18 -0.55 -1.10
CA THR A 192 0.29 0.76 -1.76
C THR A 192 1.11 1.73 -0.91
N HIS A 193 1.65 2.75 -1.56
CA HIS A 193 2.15 3.95 -0.92
C HIS A 193 1.26 5.17 -1.26
N TYR A 194 0.21 5.01 -2.06
CA TYR A 194 -0.76 6.06 -2.37
C TYR A 194 -1.90 6.06 -1.36
N MET A 195 -1.97 7.11 -0.53
CA MET A 195 -3.02 7.23 0.50
C MET A 195 -4.41 7.36 -0.08
N GLU A 196 -4.55 8.06 -1.22
CA GLU A 196 -5.83 8.20 -1.90
C GLU A 196 -6.39 6.84 -2.36
N GLU A 197 -5.52 5.95 -2.83
CA GLU A 197 -5.89 4.60 -3.23
C GLU A 197 -6.38 3.78 -2.02
N ALA A 198 -5.60 3.81 -0.94
CA ALA A 198 -5.95 3.16 0.30
C ALA A 198 -7.28 3.66 0.87
N ASP A 199 -7.49 4.98 0.87
CA ASP A 199 -8.69 5.64 1.38
C ASP A 199 -9.95 5.32 0.55
N ARG A 200 -9.79 5.15 -0.76
CA ARG A 200 -10.90 4.90 -1.67
C ARG A 200 -11.31 3.44 -1.82
N LEU A 201 -10.38 2.52 -1.65
CA LEU A 201 -10.59 1.12 -1.99
C LEU A 201 -10.74 0.21 -0.78
N CYS A 202 -10.07 0.50 0.32
CA CYS A 202 -9.93 -0.45 1.42
C CYS A 202 -11.01 -0.29 2.49
N ASP A 203 -11.50 -1.41 3.01
CA ASP A 203 -12.38 -1.43 4.18
C ASP A 203 -11.56 -1.18 5.46
N ARG A 204 -10.37 -1.80 5.54
CA ARG A 204 -9.40 -1.59 6.62
C ARG A 204 -8.00 -1.40 6.06
N LEU A 205 -7.22 -0.62 6.79
CA LEU A 205 -5.82 -0.29 6.46
C LEU A 205 -4.90 -0.61 7.61
N ALA A 206 -3.80 -1.29 7.32
CA ALA A 206 -2.63 -1.35 8.19
C ALA A 206 -1.60 -0.32 7.70
N ILE A 207 -1.27 0.65 8.52
CA ILE A 207 -0.15 1.55 8.30
C ILE A 207 1.11 0.86 8.83
N VAL A 208 2.08 0.62 7.96
CA VAL A 208 3.31 -0.09 8.31
C VAL A 208 4.53 0.78 8.01
N ASP A 209 5.52 0.72 8.89
CA ASP A 209 6.83 1.33 8.68
C ASP A 209 7.91 0.47 9.35
N ARG A 210 9.04 0.27 8.66
CA ARG A 210 10.20 -0.49 9.14
C ARG A 210 9.84 -1.87 9.71
N GLY A 211 8.94 -2.57 9.02
CA GLY A 211 8.50 -3.91 9.41
C GLY A 211 7.52 -3.97 10.57
N ARG A 212 7.05 -2.83 11.10
CA ARG A 212 6.14 -2.76 12.26
C ARG A 212 4.79 -2.20 11.86
N LEU A 213 3.75 -2.69 12.54
CA LEU A 213 2.40 -2.13 12.47
C LEU A 213 2.33 -0.86 13.32
N LEU A 214 2.01 0.29 12.70
CA LEU A 214 1.85 1.56 13.40
C LEU A 214 0.40 1.84 13.77
N ALA A 215 -0.53 1.50 12.87
CA ALA A 215 -1.97 1.66 13.09
C ALA A 215 -2.75 0.68 12.20
N LEU A 216 -3.91 0.25 12.69
CA LEU A 216 -4.85 -0.61 11.98
C LEU A 216 -6.26 -0.15 12.30
N ASP A 217 -7.03 0.22 11.28
CA ASP A 217 -8.43 0.60 11.39
C ASP A 217 -9.06 0.77 10.00
N THR A 218 -10.34 1.15 9.95
CA THR A 218 -10.97 1.69 8.75
C THR A 218 -10.30 3.01 8.33
N PRO A 219 -10.35 3.40 7.04
CA PRO A 219 -9.83 4.70 6.61
C PRO A 219 -10.43 5.88 7.40
N ALA A 220 -11.73 5.82 7.70
CA ALA A 220 -12.41 6.82 8.50
C ALA A 220 -11.90 6.86 9.95
N GLY A 221 -11.73 5.69 10.59
CA GLY A 221 -11.18 5.58 11.93
C GLY A 221 -9.75 6.10 12.01
N LEU A 222 -8.91 5.78 11.01
CA LEU A 222 -7.54 6.31 10.95
C LEU A 222 -7.50 7.83 10.78
N ARG A 223 -8.38 8.41 9.94
CA ARG A 223 -8.47 9.89 9.83
C ARG A 223 -8.86 10.56 11.15
N GLN A 224 -9.74 9.94 11.94
CA GLN A 224 -10.10 10.47 13.27
C GLN A 224 -8.94 10.41 14.28
N ARG A 225 -7.98 9.50 14.08
CA ARG A 225 -6.75 9.42 14.90
C ARG A 225 -5.67 10.41 14.45
N ALA A 226 -5.83 11.05 13.29
CA ALA A 226 -4.94 12.13 12.89
C ALA A 226 -4.98 13.21 13.98
N PRO A 227 -3.85 13.88 14.27
CA PRO A 227 -3.85 14.98 15.22
C PRO A 227 -4.95 15.99 14.89
N GLY A 228 -5.70 16.43 15.89
CA GLY A 228 -6.67 17.49 15.69
C GLY A 228 -6.00 18.74 15.12
N GLY A 229 -6.70 19.37 14.17
CA GLY A 229 -6.21 20.58 13.53
C GLY A 229 -5.48 20.34 12.18
N THR A 230 -5.18 21.44 11.54
CA THR A 230 -4.46 21.46 10.26
C THR A 230 -2.96 21.32 10.52
N LEU A 231 -2.29 20.46 9.75
CA LEU A 231 -0.83 20.40 9.70
C LEU A 231 -0.31 21.69 9.03
N ILE A 232 0.55 22.40 9.74
CA ILE A 232 1.33 23.53 9.25
C ILE A 232 2.76 23.04 9.06
N GLU A 233 3.23 23.00 7.82
CA GLU A 233 4.61 22.68 7.47
C GLU A 233 5.30 23.96 7.00
N VAL A 234 6.43 24.30 7.62
CA VAL A 234 7.21 25.50 7.28
C VAL A 234 8.63 25.11 6.98
N SER A 235 9.13 25.52 5.82
CA SER A 235 10.53 25.37 5.46
C SER A 235 11.28 26.67 5.75
N PHE A 236 12.50 26.56 6.28
CA PHE A 236 13.35 27.69 6.67
C PHE A 236 14.65 27.70 5.87
N ASP A 237 15.38 28.79 5.95
CA ASP A 237 16.71 29.01 5.36
C ASP A 237 17.85 28.26 6.09
N GLY A 238 17.54 27.51 7.16
CA GLY A 238 18.47 26.72 7.94
C GLY A 238 17.77 25.83 8.95
N ASP A 239 18.54 25.18 9.84
CA ASP A 239 18.03 24.23 10.82
C ASP A 239 16.88 24.83 11.67
N ALA A 240 15.74 24.17 11.63
CA ALA A 240 14.53 24.57 12.36
C ALA A 240 14.45 24.02 13.80
N SER A 241 15.36 23.15 14.18
CA SER A 241 15.36 22.50 15.52
C SER A 241 15.38 23.50 16.69
N PRO A 242 16.11 24.65 16.63
CA PRO A 242 16.12 25.65 17.69
C PRO A 242 14.75 26.33 17.93
N LEU A 243 13.84 26.29 16.93
CA LEU A 243 12.50 26.90 17.05
C LEU A 243 11.52 26.03 17.84
N VAL A 244 11.77 24.73 17.96
CA VAL A 244 10.83 23.77 18.58
C VAL A 244 10.41 24.16 19.99
N PRO A 245 11.31 24.50 20.94
CA PRO A 245 10.90 24.85 22.31
C PRO A 245 9.99 26.09 22.34
N THR A 246 10.34 27.14 21.57
CA THR A 246 9.58 28.38 21.50
C THR A 246 8.19 28.17 20.91
N LEU A 247 8.11 27.40 19.82
CA LEU A 247 6.85 27.14 19.13
C LEU A 247 5.95 26.14 19.86
N ALA A 248 6.54 25.16 20.56
CA ALA A 248 5.78 24.23 21.39
C ALA A 248 5.12 24.91 22.61
N ALA A 249 5.62 26.07 23.03
CA ALA A 249 5.04 26.88 24.10
C ALA A 249 3.88 27.78 23.61
N LEU A 250 3.68 27.94 22.31
CA LEU A 250 2.63 28.80 21.77
C LEU A 250 1.25 28.15 21.93
N PRO A 251 0.25 28.91 22.43
CA PRO A 251 -1.11 28.40 22.53
C PRO A 251 -1.67 28.12 21.13
N GLY A 252 -2.39 27.00 21.02
CA GLY A 252 -3.02 26.60 19.76
C GLY A 252 -2.11 25.82 18.79
N LEU A 253 -0.81 25.66 19.08
CA LEU A 253 0.08 24.73 18.39
C LEU A 253 0.25 23.44 19.19
N THR A 254 0.21 22.31 18.52
CA THR A 254 0.44 21.00 19.12
C THR A 254 1.44 20.21 18.27
N ARG A 255 2.14 19.24 18.90
CA ARG A 255 3.07 18.32 18.23
C ARG A 255 4.06 19.04 17.31
N VAL A 256 4.80 20.01 17.84
CA VAL A 256 5.83 20.72 17.10
C VAL A 256 7.06 19.82 16.92
N ILE A 257 7.44 19.54 15.68
CA ILE A 257 8.57 18.68 15.31
C ILE A 257 9.39 19.40 14.25
N ALA A 258 10.72 19.41 14.39
CA ALA A 258 11.63 19.88 13.37
C ALA A 258 12.46 18.72 12.82
N GLN A 259 12.70 18.73 11.52
CA GLN A 259 13.60 17.83 10.82
C GLN A 259 14.41 18.66 9.84
N GLU A 260 15.70 18.85 10.14
CA GLU A 260 16.56 19.75 9.36
C GLU A 260 15.94 21.16 9.23
N ALA A 261 15.77 21.64 7.99
CA ALA A 261 15.19 22.94 7.69
C ALA A 261 13.65 22.99 7.71
N THR A 262 12.97 21.89 8.01
CA THR A 262 11.52 21.81 7.97
C THR A 262 10.93 21.65 9.37
N LEU A 263 9.97 22.49 9.72
CA LEU A 263 9.18 22.42 10.94
C LEU A 263 7.75 22.01 10.61
N ARG A 264 7.19 21.11 11.44
CA ARG A 264 5.80 20.65 11.37
C ARG A 264 5.12 20.89 12.69
N ALA A 265 3.94 21.51 12.64
CA ALA A 265 3.09 21.72 13.82
C ALA A 265 1.62 21.52 13.42
N TYR A 266 0.77 21.20 14.40
CA TYR A 266 -0.66 21.08 14.19
C TYR A 266 -1.38 22.22 14.90
N ALA A 267 -2.40 22.80 14.24
CA ALA A 267 -3.20 23.89 14.81
C ALA A 267 -4.68 23.73 14.48
N GLU A 268 -5.54 23.88 15.49
CA GLU A 268 -7.00 23.93 15.27
C GLU A 268 -7.43 25.24 14.60
N ARG A 269 -6.76 26.34 14.95
CA ARG A 269 -7.03 27.69 14.44
C ARG A 269 -5.83 28.22 13.67
N VAL A 270 -5.75 27.85 12.41
CA VAL A 270 -4.62 28.20 11.52
C VAL A 270 -4.39 29.73 11.43
N GLY A 271 -5.50 30.50 11.35
CA GLY A 271 -5.41 31.96 11.24
C GLY A 271 -4.75 32.65 12.43
N GLU A 272 -4.78 32.07 13.62
CA GLU A 272 -4.10 32.56 14.81
C GLU A 272 -2.68 31.98 14.93
N ALA A 273 -2.51 30.73 14.56
CA ALA A 273 -1.27 29.98 14.70
C ALA A 273 -0.15 30.47 13.74
N ILE A 274 -0.48 30.71 12.47
CA ILE A 274 0.52 31.15 11.46
C ILE A 274 1.18 32.48 11.84
N PRO A 275 0.46 33.56 12.16
CA PRO A 275 1.10 34.82 12.56
C PRO A 275 1.98 34.69 13.81
N ALA A 276 1.58 33.85 14.76
CA ALA A 276 2.38 33.60 15.97
C ALA A 276 3.66 32.81 15.64
N LEU A 277 3.57 31.78 14.76
CA LEU A 277 4.70 31.01 14.30
C LEU A 277 5.71 31.89 13.54
N LEU A 278 5.23 32.73 12.60
CA LEU A 278 6.08 33.61 11.81
C LEU A 278 6.82 34.63 12.69
N ARG A 279 6.15 35.24 13.65
CA ARG A 279 6.80 36.16 14.60
C ARG A 279 7.87 35.46 15.44
N ALA A 280 7.61 34.24 15.91
CA ALA A 280 8.58 33.49 16.68
C ALA A 280 9.82 33.09 15.85
N ALA A 281 9.62 32.77 14.57
CA ALA A 281 10.70 32.49 13.63
C ALA A 281 11.54 33.73 13.36
N GLU A 282 10.91 34.88 13.10
CA GLU A 282 11.58 36.17 12.88
C GLU A 282 12.43 36.60 14.09
N LEU A 283 11.86 36.51 15.31
CA LEU A 283 12.59 36.79 16.55
C LEU A 283 13.79 35.87 16.76
N SER A 284 13.77 34.67 16.19
CA SER A 284 14.86 33.69 16.25
C SER A 284 15.84 33.84 15.08
N GLY A 285 15.68 34.86 14.22
CA GLY A 285 16.53 35.11 13.06
C GLY A 285 16.41 34.05 11.95
N ARG A 286 15.28 33.35 11.86
CA ARG A 286 15.01 32.36 10.81
C ARG A 286 13.98 32.88 9.82
N LEU A 287 14.30 32.77 8.53
CA LEU A 287 13.41 33.20 7.47
C LEU A 287 12.57 32.02 6.96
N PRO A 288 11.24 32.11 7.03
CA PRO A 288 10.36 31.11 6.40
C PRO A 288 10.43 31.28 4.89
N LEU A 289 10.68 30.16 4.18
CA LEU A 289 10.78 30.10 2.71
C LEU A 289 9.48 29.62 2.07
N ASP A 290 8.79 28.67 2.71
CA ASP A 290 7.54 28.10 2.20
C ASP A 290 6.64 27.70 3.38
N ILE A 291 5.33 27.80 3.19
CA ILE A 291 4.31 27.36 4.16
C ILE A 291 3.28 26.51 3.44
N ARG A 292 3.08 25.29 3.94
CA ARG A 292 2.06 24.38 3.44
C ARG A 292 1.08 24.01 4.53
N LEU A 293 -0.19 23.94 4.14
CA LEU A 293 -1.28 23.56 5.03
C LEU A 293 -1.93 22.27 4.53
N ALA A 294 -2.12 21.31 5.41
CA ALA A 294 -2.83 20.08 5.10
C ALA A 294 -3.89 19.79 6.16
N PRO A 295 -5.17 19.57 5.77
CA PRO A 295 -6.22 19.18 6.69
C PRO A 295 -5.96 17.77 7.24
N PRO A 296 -6.66 17.36 8.34
CA PRO A 296 -6.57 16.00 8.86
C PRO A 296 -6.86 14.96 7.77
N SER A 297 -5.91 14.04 7.57
CA SER A 297 -5.94 13.04 6.51
C SER A 297 -5.10 11.82 6.92
N LEU A 298 -5.10 10.77 6.11
CA LEU A 298 -4.18 9.64 6.29
C LEU A 298 -2.72 10.10 6.19
N GLU A 299 -2.43 11.12 5.37
CA GLU A 299 -1.09 11.69 5.24
C GLU A 299 -0.66 12.38 6.54
N THR A 300 -1.54 13.21 7.13
CA THR A 300 -1.24 13.89 8.37
C THR A 300 -1.09 12.91 9.55
N LEU A 301 -1.88 11.81 9.55
CA LEU A 301 -1.70 10.73 10.51
C LEU A 301 -0.33 10.06 10.34
N PHE A 302 0.03 9.68 9.11
CA PHE A 302 1.32 9.03 8.83
C PHE A 302 2.49 9.92 9.27
N VAL A 303 2.46 11.20 8.91
CA VAL A 303 3.47 12.19 9.36
C VAL A 303 3.53 12.26 10.88
N SER A 304 2.39 12.23 11.58
CA SER A 304 2.36 12.26 13.03
C SER A 304 2.95 11.02 13.70
N LEU A 305 2.84 9.86 13.07
CA LEU A 305 3.34 8.57 13.56
C LEU A 305 4.83 8.38 13.28
N THR A 306 5.33 8.91 12.16
CA THR A 306 6.69 8.61 11.66
C THR A 306 7.63 9.82 11.65
N GLY A 307 7.10 11.04 11.75
CA GLY A 307 7.83 12.31 11.62
C GLY A 307 8.20 12.68 10.19
N ARG A 308 7.85 11.86 9.17
CA ARG A 308 8.19 12.08 7.76
C ARG A 308 7.00 11.85 6.84
N LYS A 309 7.08 12.39 5.60
CA LYS A 309 6.08 12.11 4.56
C LYS A 309 6.25 10.70 3.99
N LEU A 310 5.20 10.22 3.37
CA LEU A 310 5.23 9.04 2.52
C LEU A 310 5.80 9.49 1.16
N ASP A 311 6.97 9.02 0.79
CA ASP A 311 7.62 9.30 -0.51
C ASP A 311 7.09 8.35 -1.58
#